data_8c30997e37c311b79b88b7c118e1f5e8
#
_entry.id   8c30997e37c311b79b88b7c118e1f5e8
#
_cell.length_a   1.000
_cell.length_b   1.000
_cell.length_c   1.000
_cell.angle_alpha   90.00
_cell.angle_beta   90.00
_cell.angle_gamma   90.00
#
_symmetry.space_group_name_H-M   'P 1'
#
loop_
_entity.id
_entity.type
_entity.pdbx_description
1 polymer ?
#
loop_
_entity_poly.entity_id
_entity_poly.type
_entity_poly.pdbx_seq_one_letter_code
_entity_poly.pdbx_strand_id
1 'polypeptide(L)'
;MNTPQLPSSRRGILLGSAAAAGLTLAPAFVRAQGTRRALKLSIGRIPWAAGNSPMSQYMINNKLMEKRAAEFGYDLTIDWREYPTALPMVEAMVGNNLDIGMWGNTPITRGLASGLPISLLCVGEGHLRFLITTRKGSPIRNMQDLRGKTMGVSLGGDPQSALFQMLMFELGVQDIKDTGIKFINMPTHAQAASVPTGVDATCTIYPAYLAAQASGTVAIANSFGFTEEHYDGPAGKGAGHLLASVKKSPFFPDGYYLHRSFWIGRNGLIDQHPQAVVAFLMAQQEAVAALTAMDAGAVSQLVKDYWKLDPVQGAKVVKDDVLFARGWSWPTENDARAVLETSKFMAGNKVIEKPLQWSQVKDAFSRTAPLIRQAYERLGSKPGNSEFTRTDVADLRGRPVWELDKWSERS
;
A
#
# COMPACT_ATOMS: atom_id res chain seq x y z
N MET A 1 -14.98 -78.28 29.72
CA MET A 1 -14.82 -79.56 29.05
C MET A 1 -13.70 -79.41 28.04
N ASN A 2 -12.61 -80.10 28.28
CA ASN A 2 -11.60 -80.63 27.37
C ASN A 2 -10.82 -79.73 26.42
N THR A 3 -9.64 -79.43 26.86
CA THR A 3 -8.38 -79.46 26.07
C THR A 3 -8.10 -80.93 25.62
N PRO A 4 -7.35 -81.21 24.55
CA PRO A 4 -5.92 -81.49 24.69
C PRO A 4 -5.02 -80.91 23.51
N GLN A 5 -3.82 -80.37 23.84
CA GLN A 5 -2.48 -81.01 23.84
C GLN A 5 -1.90 -81.47 22.51
N LEU A 6 -0.71 -80.89 22.27
CA LEU A 6 0.36 -81.13 21.30
C LEU A 6 0.70 -82.62 20.98
N PRO A 7 1.48 -82.86 19.92
CA PRO A 7 2.90 -83.03 20.18
C PRO A 7 3.90 -82.52 19.10
N SER A 8 5.09 -82.40 19.61
CA SER A 8 6.38 -82.12 18.98
C SER A 8 6.89 -83.19 18.02
N SER A 9 7.64 -82.84 17.01
CA SER A 9 8.82 -83.67 16.68
C SER A 9 9.87 -82.89 15.87
N ARG A 10 11.05 -83.24 16.17
CA ARG A 10 12.35 -82.67 15.82
C ARG A 10 12.87 -83.18 14.47
N ARG A 11 13.86 -82.41 13.99
CA ARG A 11 15.03 -82.77 13.14
C ARG A 11 14.92 -82.65 11.64
N GLY A 12 15.89 -81.88 11.14
CA GLY A 12 16.41 -81.91 9.79
C GLY A 12 17.35 -80.80 9.48
N ILE A 13 18.58 -81.11 9.56
CA ILE A 13 19.83 -80.39 9.44
C ILE A 13 20.15 -80.13 7.93
N LEU A 14 20.83 -78.98 7.67
CA LEU A 14 21.95 -78.74 6.74
C LEU A 14 21.75 -78.07 5.38
N LEU A 15 22.64 -77.03 5.20
CA LEU A 15 23.34 -76.60 4.01
C LEU A 15 22.50 -75.75 3.03
N GLY A 16 22.78 -74.45 2.92
CA GLY A 16 23.99 -73.79 2.48
C GLY A 16 23.66 -72.96 1.26
N SER A 17 23.82 -71.69 1.34
CA SER A 17 24.32 -70.84 0.25
C SER A 17 24.24 -69.38 0.62
N ALA A 18 25.36 -68.70 0.65
CA ALA A 18 25.55 -67.28 0.80
C ALA A 18 24.90 -66.51 -0.39
N ALA A 19 23.93 -65.69 -0.05
CA ALA A 19 23.52 -64.59 -0.93
C ALA A 19 23.86 -63.30 -0.24
N ALA A 20 24.90 -62.62 -0.76
CA ALA A 20 25.28 -61.29 -0.33
C ALA A 20 24.13 -60.32 -0.61
N ALA A 21 23.41 -59.91 0.43
CA ALA A 21 22.49 -58.78 0.35
C ALA A 21 23.30 -57.51 0.33
N GLY A 22 23.48 -56.94 -0.86
CA GLY A 22 23.95 -55.61 -1.03
C GLY A 22 22.99 -54.61 -0.34
N LEU A 23 23.37 -54.17 0.84
CA LEU A 23 22.81 -52.98 1.47
C LEU A 23 23.23 -51.76 0.62
N THR A 24 22.37 -51.40 -0.32
CA THR A 24 22.45 -50.06 -0.91
C THR A 24 22.11 -49.06 0.22
N LEU A 25 23.17 -48.51 0.81
CA LEU A 25 23.11 -47.30 1.59
C LEU A 25 22.63 -46.20 0.67
N ALA A 26 21.32 -46.02 0.52
CA ALA A 26 20.79 -44.77 0.04
C ALA A 26 21.30 -43.68 0.99
N PRO A 27 22.02 -42.66 0.51
CA PRO A 27 22.37 -41.56 1.36
C PRO A 27 21.03 -40.96 1.83
N ALA A 28 20.72 -41.16 3.08
CA ALA A 28 19.70 -40.35 3.76
C ALA A 28 20.23 -38.91 3.67
N PHE A 29 19.71 -38.16 2.70
CA PHE A 29 19.78 -36.71 2.73
C PHE A 29 18.97 -36.28 3.96
N VAL A 30 19.58 -36.40 5.12
CA VAL A 30 19.19 -35.61 6.28
C VAL A 30 19.47 -34.18 5.84
N ARG A 31 18.45 -33.53 5.29
CA ARG A 31 18.41 -32.09 5.25
C ARG A 31 18.59 -31.66 6.70
N ALA A 32 19.83 -31.31 7.04
CA ALA A 32 20.08 -30.57 8.27
C ALA A 32 19.13 -29.37 8.17
N GLN A 33 18.03 -29.41 8.90
CA GLN A 33 17.25 -28.22 9.20
C GLN A 33 18.16 -27.38 10.08
N GLY A 34 19.04 -26.61 9.43
CA GLY A 34 19.83 -25.60 10.12
C GLY A 34 18.85 -24.77 10.95
N THR A 35 19.23 -24.51 12.20
CA THR A 35 18.44 -23.68 13.10
C THR A 35 18.14 -22.37 12.37
N ARG A 36 16.86 -22.13 12.12
CA ARG A 36 16.43 -20.88 11.48
C ARG A 36 16.87 -19.70 12.34
N ARG A 37 17.31 -18.63 11.69
CA ARG A 37 17.71 -17.41 12.37
C ARG A 37 16.46 -16.70 12.87
N ALA A 38 16.31 -16.54 14.17
CA ALA A 38 15.21 -15.79 14.77
C ALA A 38 15.32 -14.30 14.35
N LEU A 39 14.21 -13.73 13.89
CA LEU A 39 14.09 -12.33 13.52
C LEU A 39 12.74 -11.80 13.99
N LYS A 40 12.77 -10.66 14.69
CA LYS A 40 11.55 -9.94 15.06
C LYS A 40 11.50 -8.64 14.29
N LEU A 41 10.37 -8.37 13.63
CA LEU A 41 10.12 -7.13 12.90
C LEU A 41 8.85 -6.46 13.41
N SER A 42 8.86 -5.13 13.41
CA SER A 42 7.69 -4.30 13.65
C SER A 42 7.21 -3.68 12.33
N ILE A 43 5.93 -3.91 11.99
CA ILE A 43 5.33 -3.44 10.74
C ILE A 43 4.10 -2.59 11.04
N GLY A 44 4.10 -1.34 10.55
CA GLY A 44 3.01 -0.41 10.71
C GLY A 44 2.01 -0.47 9.55
N ARG A 45 0.72 -0.41 9.89
CA ARG A 45 -0.38 -0.34 8.91
C ARG A 45 -1.40 0.72 9.29
N ILE A 46 -2.19 1.18 8.32
CA ILE A 46 -3.30 2.10 8.51
C ILE A 46 -4.60 1.37 8.18
N PRO A 47 -5.44 1.00 9.18
CA PRO A 47 -6.65 0.20 8.92
C PRO A 47 -7.67 0.86 7.99
N TRP A 48 -7.65 2.19 7.87
CA TRP A 48 -8.55 2.95 6.99
C TRP A 48 -8.05 3.10 5.55
N ALA A 49 -6.82 2.69 5.24
CA ALA A 49 -6.28 2.78 3.89
C ALA A 49 -6.94 1.74 2.97
N ALA A 50 -7.50 2.20 1.84
CA ALA A 50 -8.37 1.39 0.99
C ALA A 50 -7.65 0.18 0.36
N GLY A 51 -6.42 0.36 -0.12
CA GLY A 51 -5.64 -0.73 -0.69
C GLY A 51 -4.85 -1.51 0.37
N ASN A 52 -4.15 -0.78 1.25
CA ASN A 52 -3.25 -1.38 2.24
C ASN A 52 -3.96 -2.25 3.29
N SER A 53 -5.10 -1.80 3.81
CA SER A 53 -5.80 -2.52 4.89
C SER A 53 -6.18 -3.96 4.50
N PRO A 54 -6.86 -4.23 3.37
CA PRO A 54 -7.19 -5.59 2.99
C PRO A 54 -5.95 -6.43 2.67
N MET A 55 -4.92 -5.88 2.03
CA MET A 55 -3.67 -6.59 1.75
C MET A 55 -2.96 -7.01 3.02
N SER A 56 -2.72 -6.07 3.95
CA SER A 56 -2.05 -6.37 5.21
C SER A 56 -2.87 -7.36 6.05
N GLN A 57 -4.19 -7.25 6.06
CA GLN A 57 -5.04 -8.20 6.76
C GLN A 57 -4.96 -9.61 6.16
N TYR A 58 -4.92 -9.71 4.83
CA TYR A 58 -4.72 -10.98 4.14
C TYR A 58 -3.35 -11.60 4.47
N MET A 59 -2.28 -10.78 4.48
CA MET A 59 -0.95 -11.22 4.88
C MET A 59 -0.91 -11.75 6.31
N ILE A 60 -1.57 -11.05 7.25
CA ILE A 60 -1.67 -11.46 8.66
C ILE A 60 -2.40 -12.80 8.80
N ASN A 61 -3.61 -12.90 8.24
CA ASN A 61 -4.47 -14.06 8.36
C ASN A 61 -3.81 -15.34 7.82
N ASN A 62 -3.00 -15.20 6.77
CA ASN A 62 -2.35 -16.31 6.08
C ASN A 62 -0.88 -16.50 6.48
N LYS A 63 -0.32 -15.64 7.35
CA LYS A 63 1.11 -15.63 7.73
C LYS A 63 2.03 -15.68 6.51
N LEU A 64 1.71 -14.86 5.49
CA LEU A 64 2.41 -14.95 4.20
C LEU A 64 3.88 -14.58 4.34
N MET A 65 4.19 -13.52 5.06
CA MET A 65 5.55 -13.08 5.23
C MET A 65 6.38 -14.08 6.03
N GLU A 66 5.83 -14.66 7.11
CA GLU A 66 6.51 -15.69 7.90
C GLU A 66 6.80 -16.94 7.06
N LYS A 67 5.83 -17.37 6.23
CA LYS A 67 6.03 -18.49 5.31
C LYS A 67 7.15 -18.21 4.31
N ARG A 68 7.16 -17.02 3.70
CA ARG A 68 8.20 -16.63 2.75
C ARG A 68 9.57 -16.44 3.42
N ALA A 69 9.61 -15.86 4.62
CA ALA A 69 10.84 -15.71 5.39
C ALA A 69 11.48 -17.06 5.76
N ALA A 70 10.64 -18.07 6.01
CA ALA A 70 11.11 -19.43 6.28
C ALA A 70 11.87 -20.05 5.10
N GLU A 71 11.54 -19.69 3.86
CA GLU A 71 12.27 -20.13 2.65
C GLU A 71 13.71 -19.60 2.61
N PHE A 72 13.96 -18.48 3.30
CA PHE A 72 15.27 -17.85 3.45
C PHE A 72 15.98 -18.17 4.77
N GLY A 73 15.45 -19.15 5.53
CA GLY A 73 16.07 -19.59 6.78
C GLY A 73 15.79 -18.68 7.97
N TYR A 74 14.74 -17.84 7.93
CA TYR A 74 14.30 -17.08 9.08
C TYR A 74 13.18 -17.79 9.85
N ASP A 75 13.22 -17.65 11.17
CA ASP A 75 12.10 -17.84 12.08
C ASP A 75 11.58 -16.46 12.45
N LEU A 76 10.57 -15.98 11.67
CA LEU A 76 10.11 -14.61 11.71
C LEU A 76 8.93 -14.44 12.66
N THR A 77 9.03 -13.46 13.54
CA THR A 77 7.91 -12.96 14.35
C THR A 77 7.63 -11.51 13.95
N ILE A 78 6.36 -11.21 13.66
CA ILE A 78 5.94 -9.86 13.26
C ILE A 78 5.05 -9.24 14.34
N ASP A 79 5.43 -8.04 14.77
CA ASP A 79 4.64 -7.15 15.60
C ASP A 79 3.90 -6.15 14.68
N TRP A 80 2.67 -6.49 14.30
CA TRP A 80 1.82 -5.62 13.49
C TRP A 80 1.23 -4.52 14.34
N ARG A 81 1.49 -3.25 13.97
CA ARG A 81 1.03 -2.06 14.69
C ARG A 81 0.08 -1.24 13.84
N GLU A 82 -1.01 -0.82 14.46
CA GLU A 82 -2.01 0.01 13.81
C GLU A 82 -1.78 1.48 14.14
N TYR A 83 -1.85 2.31 13.11
CA TYR A 83 -1.72 3.75 13.21
C TYR A 83 -2.93 4.45 12.60
N PRO A 84 -3.43 5.53 13.22
CA PRO A 84 -4.57 6.26 12.68
C PRO A 84 -4.23 7.02 11.39
N THR A 85 -2.97 7.45 11.24
CA THR A 85 -2.43 8.17 10.09
C THR A 85 -0.94 7.86 9.92
N ALA A 86 -0.34 8.35 8.83
CA ALA A 86 1.09 8.14 8.56
C ALA A 86 2.02 8.90 9.53
N LEU A 87 1.63 10.05 10.09
CA LEU A 87 2.54 10.87 10.89
C LEU A 87 3.06 10.16 12.16
N PRO A 88 2.22 9.55 13.02
CA PRO A 88 2.72 8.78 14.15
C PRO A 88 3.60 7.58 13.73
N MET A 89 3.36 7.03 12.54
CA MET A 89 4.17 5.96 11.98
C MET A 89 5.56 6.45 11.58
N VAL A 90 5.66 7.66 11.00
CA VAL A 90 6.94 8.33 10.71
C VAL A 90 7.73 8.53 12.01
N GLU A 91 7.10 9.04 13.07
CA GLU A 91 7.72 9.25 14.38
C GLU A 91 8.24 7.94 14.98
N ALA A 92 7.45 6.85 14.88
CA ALA A 92 7.89 5.54 15.33
C ALA A 92 9.10 5.02 14.54
N MET A 93 9.17 5.28 13.24
CA MET A 93 10.31 4.89 12.40
C MET A 93 11.55 5.72 12.70
N VAL A 94 11.42 7.02 12.90
CA VAL A 94 12.52 7.91 13.35
C VAL A 94 13.08 7.47 14.69
N GLY A 95 12.20 7.09 15.63
CA GLY A 95 12.57 6.56 16.94
C GLY A 95 13.11 5.12 16.94
N ASN A 96 13.34 4.49 15.76
CA ASN A 96 13.75 3.09 15.61
C ASN A 96 12.77 2.07 16.23
N ASN A 97 11.49 2.45 16.40
CA ASN A 97 10.47 1.60 16.95
C ASN A 97 9.63 0.90 15.87
N LEU A 98 9.88 1.18 14.60
CA LEU A 98 9.20 0.59 13.46
C LEU A 98 10.20 0.26 12.35
N ASP A 99 10.11 -0.93 11.77
CA ASP A 99 11.03 -1.43 10.75
C ASP A 99 10.49 -1.20 9.33
N ILE A 100 9.20 -1.45 9.14
CA ILE A 100 8.48 -1.26 7.87
C ILE A 100 7.20 -0.48 8.17
N GLY A 101 6.89 0.52 7.36
CA GLY A 101 5.66 1.32 7.45
C GLY A 101 5.07 1.61 6.09
N MET A 102 3.83 2.08 6.08
CA MET A 102 3.15 2.49 4.86
C MET A 102 2.89 4.00 4.89
N TRP A 103 3.49 4.72 3.95
CA TRP A 103 3.41 6.18 3.87
C TRP A 103 2.93 6.62 2.49
N GLY A 104 2.18 7.72 2.46
CA GLY A 104 1.89 8.39 1.20
C GLY A 104 3.03 9.32 0.75
N ASN A 105 2.85 9.94 -0.39
CA ASN A 105 3.88 10.78 -1.02
C ASN A 105 4.36 11.94 -0.12
N THR A 106 3.46 12.55 0.65
CA THR A 106 3.79 13.72 1.50
C THR A 106 4.75 13.36 2.62
N PRO A 107 4.49 12.37 3.50
CA PRO A 107 5.46 11.97 4.51
C PRO A 107 6.75 11.39 3.91
N ILE A 108 6.69 10.67 2.78
CA ILE A 108 7.88 10.21 2.05
C ILE A 108 8.75 11.40 1.65
N THR A 109 8.17 12.39 0.99
CA THR A 109 8.88 13.59 0.54
C THR A 109 9.55 14.31 1.71
N ARG A 110 8.85 14.48 2.84
CA ARG A 110 9.45 15.07 4.06
C ARG A 110 10.61 14.24 4.58
N GLY A 111 10.41 12.92 4.66
CA GLY A 111 11.45 12.00 5.13
C GLY A 111 12.72 12.09 4.28
N LEU A 112 12.59 12.04 2.95
CA LEU A 112 13.71 12.14 2.03
C LEU A 112 14.37 13.53 2.08
N ALA A 113 13.59 14.60 2.13
CA ALA A 113 14.10 15.98 2.23
C ALA A 113 14.86 16.23 3.54
N SER A 114 14.49 15.57 4.63
CA SER A 114 15.18 15.64 5.93
C SER A 114 16.33 14.63 6.08
N GLY A 115 16.62 13.83 5.04
CA GLY A 115 17.70 12.84 5.05
C GLY A 115 17.43 11.61 5.91
N LEU A 116 16.16 11.24 6.13
CA LEU A 116 15.84 9.99 6.83
C LEU A 116 16.42 8.78 6.10
N PRO A 117 17.04 7.82 6.83
CA PRO A 117 17.63 6.63 6.23
C PRO A 117 16.57 5.56 5.90
N ILE A 118 15.74 5.87 4.91
CA ILE A 118 14.63 5.03 4.45
C ILE A 118 14.75 4.72 2.97
N SER A 119 14.15 3.62 2.54
CA SER A 119 13.98 3.26 1.13
C SER A 119 12.57 2.79 0.84
N LEU A 120 12.11 3.01 -0.38
CA LEU A 120 10.80 2.59 -0.87
C LEU A 120 10.86 1.13 -1.29
N LEU A 121 9.91 0.33 -0.80
CA LEU A 121 9.85 -1.12 -1.06
C LEU A 121 8.95 -1.44 -2.25
N CYS A 122 7.68 -1.14 -2.13
CA CYS A 122 6.68 -1.39 -3.17
C CYS A 122 5.48 -0.47 -2.98
N VAL A 123 4.61 -0.41 -3.98
CA VAL A 123 3.36 0.35 -3.88
C VAL A 123 2.42 -0.35 -2.90
N GLY A 124 1.96 0.38 -1.91
CA GLY A 124 1.03 -0.10 -0.88
C GLY A 124 -0.42 0.22 -1.19
N GLU A 125 -0.67 1.32 -1.90
CA GLU A 125 -1.99 1.74 -2.38
C GLU A 125 -1.80 2.54 -3.67
N GLY A 126 -2.52 2.18 -4.70
CA GLY A 126 -2.33 2.74 -6.03
C GLY A 126 -2.84 4.18 -6.14
N HIS A 127 -3.95 4.48 -5.47
CA HIS A 127 -4.50 5.82 -5.37
C HIS A 127 -5.04 6.08 -3.98
N LEU A 128 -4.48 7.09 -3.31
CA LEU A 128 -5.08 7.63 -2.11
C LEU A 128 -6.25 8.54 -2.49
N ARG A 129 -7.46 8.07 -2.26
CA ARG A 129 -8.68 8.79 -2.64
C ARG A 129 -9.14 9.69 -1.50
N PHE A 130 -9.04 10.98 -1.71
CA PHE A 130 -9.51 12.02 -0.78
C PHE A 130 -10.77 12.67 -1.32
N LEU A 131 -11.69 12.95 -0.42
CA LEU A 131 -12.96 13.58 -0.73
C LEU A 131 -13.12 14.87 0.07
N ILE A 132 -13.62 15.90 -0.59
CA ILE A 132 -14.08 17.12 0.06
C ILE A 132 -15.55 16.96 0.35
N THR A 133 -15.92 17.00 1.62
CA THR A 133 -17.24 16.66 2.11
C THR A 133 -17.85 17.78 2.90
N THR A 134 -19.18 17.84 2.91
CA THR A 134 -19.99 18.76 3.69
C THR A 134 -21.23 18.05 4.26
N ARG A 135 -22.00 18.72 5.10
CA ARG A 135 -23.27 18.18 5.59
C ARG A 135 -24.35 18.23 4.50
N LYS A 136 -25.21 17.24 4.50
CA LYS A 136 -26.44 17.27 3.67
C LYS A 136 -27.24 18.53 4.01
N GLY A 137 -27.65 19.25 2.96
CA GLY A 137 -28.37 20.52 3.12
C GLY A 137 -27.48 21.76 3.34
N SER A 138 -26.16 21.61 3.40
CA SER A 138 -25.21 22.73 3.38
C SER A 138 -25.44 23.60 2.13
N PRO A 139 -25.21 24.92 2.21
CA PRO A 139 -25.20 25.81 1.03
C PRO A 139 -23.98 25.58 0.14
N ILE A 140 -22.95 24.88 0.63
CA ILE A 140 -21.71 24.58 -0.11
C ILE A 140 -22.02 23.47 -1.13
N ARG A 141 -21.90 23.78 -2.42
CA ARG A 141 -22.19 22.88 -3.54
C ARG A 141 -20.99 22.57 -4.41
N ASN A 142 -19.99 23.43 -4.40
CA ASN A 142 -18.82 23.35 -5.25
C ASN A 142 -17.59 23.95 -4.54
N MET A 143 -16.45 23.88 -5.19
CA MET A 143 -15.17 24.36 -4.63
C MET A 143 -15.14 25.88 -4.40
N GLN A 144 -15.85 26.68 -5.20
CA GLN A 144 -15.88 28.14 -5.05
C GLN A 144 -16.59 28.55 -3.75
N ASP A 145 -17.60 27.80 -3.31
CA ASP A 145 -18.34 28.07 -2.09
C ASP A 145 -17.49 27.87 -0.82
N LEU A 146 -16.31 27.27 -0.94
CA LEU A 146 -15.39 27.05 0.16
C LEU A 146 -14.59 28.28 0.55
N ARG A 147 -14.53 29.34 -0.27
CA ARG A 147 -13.80 30.58 0.07
C ARG A 147 -14.28 31.15 1.39
N GLY A 148 -13.32 31.47 2.27
CA GLY A 148 -13.59 32.04 3.59
C GLY A 148 -14.24 31.09 4.60
N LYS A 149 -14.39 29.80 4.28
CA LYS A 149 -15.00 28.78 5.16
C LYS A 149 -14.00 28.16 6.11
N THR A 150 -14.50 27.41 7.09
CA THR A 150 -13.69 26.59 7.99
C THR A 150 -13.66 25.16 7.49
N MET A 151 -12.47 24.63 7.21
CA MET A 151 -12.28 23.28 6.72
C MET A 151 -11.46 22.42 7.69
N GLY A 152 -11.96 21.22 7.95
CA GLY A 152 -11.25 20.21 8.72
C GLY A 152 -10.45 19.28 7.83
N VAL A 153 -9.19 19.01 8.18
CA VAL A 153 -8.32 18.08 7.47
C VAL A 153 -7.23 17.55 8.40
N SER A 154 -6.74 16.33 8.16
CA SER A 154 -5.54 15.83 8.85
C SER A 154 -4.33 16.61 8.36
N LEU A 155 -3.83 17.51 9.22
CA LEU A 155 -2.69 18.37 8.88
C LEU A 155 -1.38 17.58 8.88
N GLY A 156 -0.49 17.99 7.99
CA GLY A 156 0.85 17.41 7.87
C GLY A 156 0.96 16.18 6.99
N GLY A 157 -0.17 15.60 6.55
CA GLY A 157 -0.22 14.38 5.74
C GLY A 157 -0.71 14.60 4.30
N ASP A 158 -0.94 13.49 3.60
CA ASP A 158 -1.44 13.48 2.23
C ASP A 158 -2.82 14.13 2.07
N PRO A 159 -3.77 14.00 3.02
CA PRO A 159 -5.06 14.69 2.91
C PRO A 159 -4.93 16.20 2.78
N GLN A 160 -4.01 16.81 3.55
CA GLN A 160 -3.74 18.25 3.44
C GLN A 160 -3.14 18.62 2.09
N SER A 161 -2.13 17.88 1.64
CA SER A 161 -1.47 18.15 0.37
C SER A 161 -2.46 18.05 -0.79
N ALA A 162 -3.25 16.99 -0.84
CA ALA A 162 -4.26 16.80 -1.88
C ALA A 162 -5.32 17.92 -1.84
N LEU A 163 -5.83 18.24 -0.65
CA LEU A 163 -6.82 19.32 -0.49
C LEU A 163 -6.28 20.65 -0.97
N PHE A 164 -5.06 21.04 -0.58
CA PHE A 164 -4.46 22.31 -0.97
C PHE A 164 -4.27 22.39 -2.48
N GLN A 165 -3.81 21.31 -3.09
CA GLN A 165 -3.66 21.21 -4.53
C GLN A 165 -4.98 21.42 -5.25
N MET A 166 -6.03 20.70 -4.83
CA MET A 166 -7.36 20.83 -5.41
C MET A 166 -7.89 22.26 -5.27
N LEU A 167 -7.80 22.85 -4.08
CA LEU A 167 -8.28 24.20 -3.79
C LEU A 167 -7.53 25.25 -4.62
N MET A 168 -6.20 25.19 -4.64
CA MET A 168 -5.40 26.16 -5.38
C MET A 168 -5.69 26.14 -6.87
N PHE A 169 -5.84 24.95 -7.45
CA PHE A 169 -6.19 24.81 -8.87
C PHE A 169 -7.60 25.29 -9.17
N GLU A 170 -8.59 24.84 -8.39
CA GLU A 170 -10.00 25.17 -8.63
C GLU A 170 -10.31 26.65 -8.36
N LEU A 171 -9.65 27.23 -7.35
CA LEU A 171 -9.87 28.63 -6.98
C LEU A 171 -8.91 29.58 -7.72
N GLY A 172 -7.99 29.07 -8.52
CA GLY A 172 -7.06 29.87 -9.32
C GLY A 172 -6.07 30.71 -8.50
N VAL A 173 -5.66 30.24 -7.32
CA VAL A 173 -4.75 30.95 -6.42
C VAL A 173 -3.35 30.32 -6.44
N GLN A 174 -2.33 31.14 -6.16
CA GLN A 174 -0.94 30.70 -6.07
C GLN A 174 -0.52 30.41 -4.62
N ASP A 175 -1.19 30.99 -3.64
CA ASP A 175 -1.02 30.70 -2.21
C ASP A 175 -2.35 30.27 -1.63
N ILE A 176 -2.35 29.20 -0.84
CA ILE A 176 -3.55 28.68 -0.19
C ILE A 176 -4.19 29.72 0.75
N LYS A 177 -3.42 30.67 1.28
CA LYS A 177 -3.92 31.75 2.11
C LYS A 177 -4.87 32.67 1.37
N ASP A 178 -4.72 32.84 0.05
CA ASP A 178 -5.57 33.69 -0.78
C ASP A 178 -6.99 33.12 -0.95
N THR A 179 -7.21 31.89 -0.51
CA THR A 179 -8.56 31.32 -0.43
C THR A 179 -9.40 31.91 0.71
N GLY A 180 -8.75 32.46 1.75
CA GLY A 180 -9.39 32.87 2.99
C GLY A 180 -9.90 31.71 3.85
N ILE A 181 -9.64 30.46 3.46
CA ILE A 181 -10.11 29.27 4.18
C ILE A 181 -9.33 29.12 5.49
N LYS A 182 -10.05 28.89 6.58
CA LYS A 182 -9.48 28.55 7.87
C LYS A 182 -9.38 27.04 7.99
N PHE A 183 -8.17 26.50 8.11
CA PHE A 183 -7.93 25.05 8.29
C PHE A 183 -7.82 24.70 9.76
N ILE A 184 -8.49 23.60 10.15
CA ILE A 184 -8.39 23.02 11.49
C ILE A 184 -7.98 21.56 11.42
N ASN A 185 -7.18 21.12 12.39
CA ASN A 185 -6.68 19.76 12.39
C ASN A 185 -7.78 18.75 12.77
N MET A 186 -7.92 17.73 11.94
CA MET A 186 -8.72 16.52 12.19
C MET A 186 -7.76 15.34 12.34
N PRO A 187 -7.43 14.92 13.56
CA PRO A 187 -6.37 13.94 13.79
C PRO A 187 -6.71 12.53 13.29
N THR A 188 -7.96 12.25 12.96
CA THR A 188 -8.37 10.96 12.39
C THR A 188 -9.27 11.14 11.17
N HIS A 189 -9.22 10.18 10.25
CA HIS A 189 -10.09 10.16 9.08
C HIS A 189 -11.58 10.04 9.44
N ALA A 190 -11.90 9.30 10.51
CA ALA A 190 -13.27 9.15 10.98
C ALA A 190 -13.85 10.48 11.50
N GLN A 191 -13.06 11.29 12.22
CA GLN A 191 -13.47 12.63 12.63
C GLN A 191 -13.69 13.55 11.43
N ALA A 192 -12.78 13.54 10.46
CA ALA A 192 -12.93 14.31 9.23
C ALA A 192 -14.18 13.88 8.45
N ALA A 193 -14.52 12.59 8.42
CA ALA A 193 -15.68 12.09 7.67
C ALA A 193 -17.02 12.60 8.20
N SER A 194 -17.14 12.91 9.50
CA SER A 194 -18.41 13.30 10.14
C SER A 194 -18.79 14.78 9.98
N VAL A 195 -17.91 15.62 9.45
CA VAL A 195 -18.07 17.09 9.36
C VAL A 195 -18.60 17.68 10.68
N PRO A 196 -17.75 17.82 11.72
CA PRO A 196 -18.18 18.23 13.06
C PRO A 196 -18.84 19.61 13.12
N THR A 197 -19.60 19.89 14.18
CA THR A 197 -20.18 21.23 14.41
C THR A 197 -19.09 22.30 14.45
N GLY A 198 -19.35 23.44 13.81
CA GLY A 198 -18.37 24.53 13.69
C GLY A 198 -17.38 24.38 12.53
N VAL A 199 -17.49 23.31 11.76
CA VAL A 199 -16.75 23.09 10.53
C VAL A 199 -17.71 23.10 9.36
N ASP A 200 -17.38 23.81 8.29
CA ASP A 200 -18.22 23.93 7.10
C ASP A 200 -18.04 22.76 6.15
N ALA A 201 -16.80 22.32 5.99
CA ALA A 201 -16.44 21.20 5.13
C ALA A 201 -15.20 20.45 5.68
N THR A 202 -14.96 19.26 5.20
CA THR A 202 -13.77 18.48 5.59
C THR A 202 -13.13 17.81 4.37
N CYS A 203 -11.87 17.38 4.54
CA CYS A 203 -11.20 16.47 3.62
C CYS A 203 -10.95 15.14 4.33
N THR A 204 -11.48 14.05 3.79
CA THR A 204 -11.36 12.70 4.34
C THR A 204 -11.02 11.68 3.28
N ILE A 205 -10.80 10.42 3.68
CA ILE A 205 -10.56 9.30 2.78
C ILE A 205 -11.84 8.53 2.45
N TYR A 206 -11.82 7.84 1.31
CA TYR A 206 -13.01 7.19 0.74
C TYR A 206 -13.71 6.20 1.68
N PRO A 207 -13.05 5.24 2.35
CA PRO A 207 -13.74 4.33 3.27
C PRO A 207 -14.40 5.04 4.44
N ALA A 208 -13.75 6.05 5.01
CA ALA A 208 -14.30 6.81 6.12
C ALA A 208 -15.52 7.66 5.69
N TYR A 209 -15.47 8.23 4.49
CA TYR A 209 -16.61 8.92 3.90
C TYR A 209 -17.81 8.01 3.75
N LEU A 210 -17.66 6.83 3.16
CA LEU A 210 -18.77 5.89 2.99
C LEU A 210 -19.38 5.47 4.33
N ALA A 211 -18.55 5.22 5.34
CA ALA A 211 -19.02 4.91 6.69
C ALA A 211 -19.83 6.06 7.32
N ALA A 212 -19.49 7.32 7.01
CA ALA A 212 -20.19 8.50 7.52
C ALA A 212 -21.37 8.95 6.65
N GLN A 213 -21.51 8.43 5.44
CA GLN A 213 -22.55 8.86 4.49
C GLN A 213 -23.96 8.67 5.05
N ALA A 214 -24.20 7.59 5.80
CA ALA A 214 -25.47 7.36 6.50
C ALA A 214 -25.82 8.45 7.54
N SER A 215 -24.81 9.17 8.04
CA SER A 215 -24.96 10.28 8.99
C SER A 215 -25.24 11.62 8.31
N GLY A 216 -25.51 11.63 7.01
CA GLY A 216 -25.86 12.83 6.25
C GLY A 216 -24.67 13.65 5.76
N THR A 217 -23.51 13.05 5.58
CA THR A 217 -22.37 13.66 4.91
C THR A 217 -22.46 13.44 3.40
N VAL A 218 -22.14 14.46 2.62
CA VAL A 218 -22.12 14.40 1.15
C VAL A 218 -20.78 14.93 0.63
N ALA A 219 -20.24 14.30 -0.41
CA ALA A 219 -19.03 14.77 -1.07
C ALA A 219 -19.38 15.76 -2.19
N ILE A 220 -18.52 16.76 -2.38
CA ILE A 220 -18.63 17.75 -3.47
C ILE A 220 -17.53 17.61 -4.50
N ALA A 221 -16.42 16.97 -4.15
CA ALA A 221 -15.31 16.68 -5.06
C ALA A 221 -14.43 15.56 -4.50
N ASN A 222 -13.67 14.93 -5.36
CA ASN A 222 -12.66 13.94 -5.00
C ASN A 222 -11.30 14.25 -5.66
N SER A 223 -10.24 13.63 -5.18
CA SER A 223 -8.87 13.85 -5.65
C SER A 223 -8.59 13.35 -7.07
N PHE A 224 -9.52 12.67 -7.71
CA PHE A 224 -9.47 12.34 -9.13
C PHE A 224 -10.01 13.47 -10.04
N GLY A 225 -10.49 14.54 -9.45
CA GLY A 225 -10.99 15.69 -10.18
C GLY A 225 -12.45 15.58 -10.61
N PHE A 226 -13.24 14.74 -9.95
CA PHE A 226 -14.67 14.56 -10.22
C PHE A 226 -15.53 15.00 -9.04
N THR A 227 -16.79 15.29 -9.30
CA THR A 227 -17.80 15.42 -8.25
C THR A 227 -18.18 14.01 -7.77
N GLU A 228 -18.36 13.84 -6.45
CA GLU A 228 -18.58 12.51 -5.88
C GLU A 228 -19.87 11.85 -6.32
N GLU A 229 -20.94 12.61 -6.53
CA GLU A 229 -22.22 12.05 -6.96
C GLU A 229 -22.16 11.27 -8.28
N HIS A 230 -21.11 11.48 -9.04
CA HIS A 230 -20.88 10.85 -10.33
C HIS A 230 -19.62 9.96 -10.35
N TYR A 231 -18.94 9.80 -9.21
CA TYR A 231 -17.75 8.95 -9.13
C TYR A 231 -18.14 7.47 -9.22
N ASP A 232 -17.66 6.78 -10.23
CA ASP A 232 -17.98 5.39 -10.51
C ASP A 232 -16.74 4.56 -10.83
N GLY A 233 -15.75 4.64 -9.97
CA GLY A 233 -14.58 3.79 -10.09
C GLY A 233 -13.23 4.51 -10.02
N PRO A 234 -12.13 3.77 -10.14
CA PRO A 234 -10.79 4.24 -9.80
C PRO A 234 -10.31 5.43 -10.64
N ALA A 235 -10.69 5.53 -11.89
CA ALA A 235 -10.29 6.64 -12.75
C ALA A 235 -11.40 7.72 -12.90
N GLY A 236 -12.37 7.73 -11.98
CA GLY A 236 -13.53 8.64 -12.10
C GLY A 236 -14.34 8.41 -13.37
N LYS A 237 -14.40 7.18 -13.86
CA LYS A 237 -15.22 6.79 -15.02
C LYS A 237 -16.67 6.81 -14.62
N GLY A 238 -17.51 7.34 -15.47
CA GLY A 238 -18.93 7.44 -15.22
C GLY A 238 -19.50 8.75 -15.76
N ALA A 239 -20.71 9.10 -15.37
CA ALA A 239 -21.40 10.32 -15.82
C ALA A 239 -20.90 11.60 -15.10
N GLY A 240 -19.78 11.55 -14.37
CA GLY A 240 -19.31 12.64 -13.55
C GLY A 240 -18.87 13.89 -14.31
N HIS A 241 -19.03 15.02 -13.66
CA HIS A 241 -18.48 16.28 -14.16
C HIS A 241 -17.01 16.38 -13.79
N LEU A 242 -16.17 16.40 -14.81
CA LEU A 242 -14.73 16.63 -14.62
C LEU A 242 -14.50 18.06 -14.14
N LEU A 243 -13.74 18.24 -13.04
CA LEU A 243 -13.34 19.54 -12.59
C LEU A 243 -12.48 20.25 -13.65
N ALA A 244 -12.66 21.54 -13.86
CA ALA A 244 -12.05 22.27 -14.96
C ALA A 244 -10.50 22.23 -14.93
N SER A 245 -9.93 22.15 -13.75
CA SER A 245 -8.48 22.13 -13.52
C SER A 245 -7.83 20.76 -13.68
N VAL A 246 -8.58 19.67 -13.70
CA VAL A 246 -8.01 18.31 -13.73
C VAL A 246 -7.12 18.07 -14.94
N LYS A 247 -7.47 18.62 -16.10
CA LYS A 247 -6.67 18.50 -17.34
C LYS A 247 -5.29 19.15 -17.26
N LYS A 248 -5.06 20.00 -16.25
CA LYS A 248 -3.76 20.62 -15.98
C LYS A 248 -2.86 19.75 -15.12
N SER A 249 -3.39 18.66 -14.55
CA SER A 249 -2.60 17.71 -13.76
C SER A 249 -1.62 16.97 -14.67
N PRO A 250 -0.36 16.78 -14.26
CA PRO A 250 0.60 15.97 -15.00
C PRO A 250 0.20 14.48 -15.03
N PHE A 251 -0.76 14.08 -14.20
CA PHE A 251 -1.26 12.71 -14.09
C PHE A 251 -2.63 12.50 -14.73
N PHE A 252 -3.11 13.48 -15.52
CA PHE A 252 -4.34 13.29 -16.29
C PHE A 252 -4.13 12.20 -17.37
N PRO A 253 -5.07 11.26 -17.63
CA PRO A 253 -6.43 11.20 -17.08
C PRO A 253 -6.60 10.41 -15.76
N ASP A 254 -5.56 9.84 -15.18
CA ASP A 254 -5.67 8.87 -14.07
C ASP A 254 -5.83 9.48 -12.70
N GLY A 255 -5.61 10.76 -12.56
CA GLY A 255 -5.78 11.44 -11.29
C GLY A 255 -5.46 12.92 -11.37
N TYR A 256 -6.15 13.66 -10.55
CA TYR A 256 -5.93 15.09 -10.36
C TYR A 256 -4.56 15.34 -9.73
N TYR A 257 -4.30 14.60 -8.68
CA TYR A 257 -3.02 14.43 -8.05
C TYR A 257 -2.84 12.96 -7.71
N LEU A 258 -1.84 12.35 -8.28
CA LEU A 258 -1.56 10.96 -8.03
C LEU A 258 -0.87 10.82 -6.65
N HIS A 259 -1.68 10.80 -5.59
CA HIS A 259 -1.23 10.41 -4.27
C HIS A 259 -1.22 8.89 -4.18
N ARG A 260 -0.04 8.33 -4.02
CA ARG A 260 0.18 6.91 -3.76
C ARG A 260 0.67 6.70 -2.35
N SER A 261 0.47 5.50 -1.84
CA SER A 261 1.26 5.03 -0.70
C SER A 261 2.28 4.00 -1.13
N PHE A 262 3.37 3.98 -0.38
CA PHE A 262 4.42 2.97 -0.53
C PHE A 262 4.67 2.31 0.81
N TRP A 263 5.04 1.06 0.76
CA TRP A 263 5.73 0.45 1.86
C TRP A 263 7.16 0.97 1.92
N ILE A 264 7.58 1.36 3.11
CA ILE A 264 8.88 1.97 3.39
C ILE A 264 9.61 1.07 4.37
N GLY A 265 10.90 0.80 4.11
CA GLY A 265 11.79 0.11 5.01
C GLY A 265 12.91 1.00 5.52
N ARG A 266 13.34 0.82 6.77
CA ARG A 266 14.57 1.45 7.26
C ARG A 266 15.77 0.85 6.52
N ASN A 267 16.74 1.69 6.14
CA ASN A 267 17.94 1.23 5.44
C ASN A 267 18.71 0.17 6.24
N GLY A 268 18.78 0.32 7.57
CA GLY A 268 19.43 -0.67 8.43
C GLY A 268 18.80 -2.06 8.38
N LEU A 269 17.47 -2.17 8.28
CA LEU A 269 16.78 -3.45 8.05
C LEU A 269 17.18 -4.04 6.70
N ILE A 270 17.13 -3.21 5.65
CA ILE A 270 17.41 -3.65 4.29
C ILE A 270 18.84 -4.17 4.15
N ASP A 271 19.79 -3.47 4.73
CA ASP A 271 21.21 -3.82 4.68
C ASP A 271 21.53 -5.09 5.51
N GLN A 272 20.92 -5.26 6.69
CA GLN A 272 21.19 -6.38 7.59
C GLN A 272 20.38 -7.64 7.27
N HIS A 273 19.17 -7.49 6.72
CA HIS A 273 18.22 -8.56 6.46
C HIS A 273 17.58 -8.49 5.06
N PRO A 274 18.39 -8.40 3.98
CA PRO A 274 17.83 -8.22 2.62
C PRO A 274 16.86 -9.32 2.22
N GLN A 275 17.09 -10.56 2.66
CA GLN A 275 16.21 -11.69 2.33
C GLN A 275 14.86 -11.64 3.09
N ALA A 276 14.81 -11.03 4.27
CA ALA A 276 13.54 -10.76 4.95
C ALA A 276 12.72 -9.70 4.21
N VAL A 277 13.39 -8.72 3.61
CA VAL A 277 12.75 -7.73 2.73
C VAL A 277 12.21 -8.39 1.45
N VAL A 278 12.99 -9.30 0.83
CA VAL A 278 12.49 -10.09 -0.32
C VAL A 278 11.25 -10.90 0.08
N ALA A 279 11.24 -11.53 1.26
CA ALA A 279 10.08 -12.26 1.77
C ALA A 279 8.85 -11.35 1.93
N PHE A 280 9.03 -10.12 2.44
CA PHE A 280 7.97 -9.12 2.54
C PHE A 280 7.41 -8.76 1.16
N LEU A 281 8.28 -8.48 0.19
CA LEU A 281 7.90 -8.12 -1.18
C LEU A 281 7.12 -9.24 -1.87
N MET A 282 7.53 -10.49 -1.68
CA MET A 282 6.82 -11.66 -2.20
C MET A 282 5.45 -11.80 -1.55
N ALA A 283 5.36 -11.67 -0.21
CA ALA A 283 4.11 -11.77 0.53
C ALA A 283 3.12 -10.66 0.13
N GLN A 284 3.60 -9.44 -0.05
CA GLN A 284 2.79 -8.32 -0.53
C GLN A 284 2.21 -8.58 -1.92
N GLN A 285 3.04 -9.05 -2.87
CA GLN A 285 2.60 -9.36 -4.21
C GLN A 285 1.61 -10.53 -4.25
N GLU A 286 1.79 -11.54 -3.42
CA GLU A 286 0.82 -12.63 -3.27
C GLU A 286 -0.52 -12.14 -2.75
N ALA A 287 -0.50 -11.23 -1.77
CA ALA A 287 -1.73 -10.61 -1.27
C ALA A 287 -2.44 -9.83 -2.38
N VAL A 288 -1.73 -9.04 -3.18
CA VAL A 288 -2.30 -8.33 -4.35
C VAL A 288 -2.94 -9.32 -5.33
N ALA A 289 -2.23 -10.36 -5.71
CA ALA A 289 -2.74 -11.37 -6.65
C ALA A 289 -3.98 -12.09 -6.10
N ALA A 290 -3.95 -12.47 -4.83
CA ALA A 290 -5.08 -13.12 -4.16
C ALA A 290 -6.32 -12.23 -4.11
N LEU A 291 -6.17 -10.97 -3.70
CA LEU A 291 -7.28 -10.03 -3.63
C LEU A 291 -7.83 -9.68 -5.02
N THR A 292 -6.96 -9.60 -6.03
CA THR A 292 -7.39 -9.39 -7.43
C THR A 292 -8.32 -10.52 -7.91
N ALA A 293 -7.99 -11.77 -7.56
CA ALA A 293 -8.76 -12.95 -7.94
C ALA A 293 -9.98 -13.24 -7.03
N MET A 294 -10.00 -12.67 -5.83
CA MET A 294 -11.00 -12.94 -4.80
C MET A 294 -12.37 -12.34 -5.16
N ASP A 295 -13.46 -13.01 -4.79
CA ASP A 295 -14.80 -12.45 -4.94
C ASP A 295 -15.04 -11.27 -3.99
N ALA A 296 -16.04 -10.46 -4.33
CA ALA A 296 -16.34 -9.22 -3.61
C ALA A 296 -16.71 -9.46 -2.13
N GLY A 297 -17.45 -10.52 -1.85
CA GLY A 297 -17.86 -10.86 -0.48
C GLY A 297 -16.68 -11.21 0.40
N ALA A 298 -15.78 -12.05 -0.11
CA ALA A 298 -14.56 -12.45 0.60
C ALA A 298 -13.62 -11.26 0.84
N VAL A 299 -13.43 -10.38 -0.16
CA VAL A 299 -12.66 -9.14 0.00
C VAL A 299 -13.24 -8.25 1.10
N SER A 300 -14.56 -8.06 1.10
CA SER A 300 -15.24 -7.23 2.10
C SER A 300 -15.05 -7.76 3.53
N GLN A 301 -15.01 -9.07 3.73
CA GLN A 301 -14.79 -9.67 5.05
C GLN A 301 -13.44 -9.31 5.67
N LEU A 302 -12.42 -9.02 4.87
CA LEU A 302 -11.09 -8.63 5.37
C LEU A 302 -11.08 -7.26 6.08
N VAL A 303 -12.06 -6.41 5.79
CA VAL A 303 -12.09 -5.01 6.26
C VAL A 303 -13.35 -4.64 7.05
N LYS A 304 -14.27 -5.58 7.24
CA LYS A 304 -15.56 -5.32 7.89
C LYS A 304 -15.44 -4.75 9.30
N ASP A 305 -14.46 -5.22 10.05
CA ASP A 305 -14.28 -4.83 11.45
C ASP A 305 -13.80 -3.38 11.59
N TYR A 306 -13.08 -2.89 10.59
CA TYR A 306 -12.57 -1.52 10.56
C TYR A 306 -13.57 -0.54 9.92
N TRP A 307 -14.04 -0.87 8.73
CA TRP A 307 -14.85 0.08 7.95
C TRP A 307 -16.32 0.03 8.27
N LYS A 308 -16.84 -1.10 8.75
CA LYS A 308 -18.27 -1.31 9.06
C LYS A 308 -19.19 -0.99 7.88
N LEU A 309 -18.70 -1.17 6.67
CA LEU A 309 -19.46 -1.01 5.44
C LEU A 309 -20.24 -2.28 5.12
N ASP A 310 -21.33 -2.14 4.38
CA ASP A 310 -21.95 -3.32 3.78
C ASP A 310 -21.00 -4.01 2.78
N PRO A 311 -21.21 -5.30 2.48
CA PRO A 311 -20.30 -6.06 1.62
C PRO A 311 -20.10 -5.48 0.22
N VAL A 312 -21.11 -4.86 -0.36
CA VAL A 312 -21.03 -4.28 -1.72
C VAL A 312 -20.15 -3.04 -1.69
N GLN A 313 -20.39 -2.14 -0.73
CA GLN A 313 -19.57 -0.93 -0.56
C GLN A 313 -18.12 -1.28 -0.21
N GLY A 314 -17.91 -2.20 0.73
CA GLY A 314 -16.57 -2.62 1.13
C GLY A 314 -15.78 -3.22 -0.04
N ALA A 315 -16.40 -4.08 -0.82
CA ALA A 315 -15.79 -4.67 -2.00
C ALA A 315 -15.46 -3.63 -3.08
N LYS A 316 -16.39 -2.68 -3.32
CA LYS A 316 -16.19 -1.59 -4.28
C LYS A 316 -14.97 -0.76 -3.90
N VAL A 317 -14.87 -0.33 -2.63
CA VAL A 317 -13.73 0.46 -2.14
C VAL A 317 -12.40 -0.23 -2.45
N VAL A 318 -12.30 -1.53 -2.19
CA VAL A 318 -11.07 -2.28 -2.42
C VAL A 318 -10.80 -2.44 -3.92
N LYS A 319 -11.80 -2.92 -4.68
CA LYS A 319 -11.63 -3.22 -6.11
C LYS A 319 -11.43 -1.98 -6.99
N ASP A 320 -11.87 -0.82 -6.52
CA ASP A 320 -11.66 0.46 -7.20
C ASP A 320 -10.22 0.98 -7.05
N ASP A 321 -9.38 0.39 -6.20
CA ASP A 321 -7.97 0.76 -6.15
C ASP A 321 -7.24 0.28 -7.41
N VAL A 322 -6.54 1.19 -8.04
CA VAL A 322 -5.76 0.93 -9.26
C VAL A 322 -4.74 -0.19 -9.09
N LEU A 323 -4.26 -0.41 -7.85
CA LEU A 323 -3.33 -1.49 -7.55
C LEU A 323 -3.89 -2.87 -7.94
N PHE A 324 -5.19 -3.11 -7.71
CA PHE A 324 -5.84 -4.36 -8.09
C PHE A 324 -6.14 -4.42 -9.59
N ALA A 325 -6.44 -3.30 -10.23
CA ALA A 325 -6.57 -3.24 -11.68
C ALA A 325 -5.25 -3.57 -12.40
N ARG A 326 -4.12 -3.15 -11.83
CA ARG A 326 -2.78 -3.49 -12.36
C ARG A 326 -2.33 -4.90 -11.96
N GLY A 327 -2.81 -5.45 -10.85
CA GLY A 327 -2.51 -6.80 -10.39
C GLY A 327 -1.10 -6.99 -9.81
N TRP A 328 -0.34 -5.92 -9.58
CA TRP A 328 1.02 -5.97 -9.06
C TRP A 328 1.41 -4.68 -8.32
N SER A 329 2.37 -4.79 -7.39
CA SER A 329 2.82 -3.71 -6.50
C SER A 329 4.23 -3.17 -6.80
N TRP A 330 4.83 -3.60 -7.90
CA TRP A 330 6.20 -3.22 -8.25
C TRP A 330 6.28 -1.75 -8.64
N PRO A 331 7.20 -0.96 -8.07
CA PRO A 331 7.33 0.45 -8.43
C PRO A 331 7.82 0.64 -9.87
N THR A 332 7.34 1.72 -10.47
CA THR A 332 7.77 2.15 -11.80
C THR A 332 8.34 3.58 -11.76
N GLU A 333 8.92 3.98 -12.85
CA GLU A 333 9.37 5.35 -13.09
C GLU A 333 8.27 6.39 -12.83
N ASN A 334 7.00 6.05 -13.17
CA ASN A 334 5.87 6.94 -12.94
C ASN A 334 5.54 7.10 -11.45
N ASP A 335 5.73 6.04 -10.64
CA ASP A 335 5.59 6.11 -9.19
C ASP A 335 6.62 7.09 -8.58
N ALA A 336 7.85 7.05 -9.08
CA ALA A 336 8.91 7.97 -8.66
C ALA A 336 8.61 9.42 -9.04
N ARG A 337 8.06 9.65 -10.24
CA ARG A 337 7.63 10.99 -10.67
C ARG A 337 6.54 11.56 -9.78
N ALA A 338 5.62 10.72 -9.29
CA ALA A 338 4.59 11.17 -8.35
C ALA A 338 5.19 11.72 -7.05
N VAL A 339 6.25 11.10 -6.53
CA VAL A 339 7.01 11.61 -5.36
C VAL A 339 7.70 12.93 -5.70
N LEU A 340 8.33 13.03 -6.87
CA LEU A 340 9.00 14.24 -7.32
C LEU A 340 8.03 15.43 -7.45
N GLU A 341 6.89 15.23 -8.11
CA GLU A 341 5.86 16.28 -8.29
C GLU A 341 5.26 16.73 -6.94
N THR A 342 5.03 15.78 -6.03
CA THR A 342 4.64 16.12 -4.65
C THR A 342 5.70 17.01 -3.98
N SER A 343 6.98 16.72 -4.18
CA SER A 343 8.06 17.54 -3.61
C SER A 343 8.10 18.96 -4.18
N LYS A 344 7.87 19.11 -5.49
CA LYS A 344 7.78 20.43 -6.14
C LYS A 344 6.63 21.27 -5.57
N PHE A 345 5.47 20.63 -5.39
CA PHE A 345 4.32 21.28 -4.77
C PHE A 345 4.61 21.69 -3.31
N MET A 346 5.18 20.80 -2.53
CA MET A 346 5.50 21.07 -1.12
C MET A 346 6.52 22.19 -0.97
N ALA A 347 7.52 22.27 -1.84
CA ALA A 347 8.48 23.35 -1.85
C ALA A 347 7.85 24.70 -2.25
N GLY A 348 7.01 24.71 -3.27
CA GLY A 348 6.23 25.88 -3.68
C GLY A 348 5.35 26.45 -2.58
N ASN A 349 4.82 25.57 -1.71
CA ASN A 349 4.02 25.94 -0.55
C ASN A 349 4.82 26.08 0.77
N LYS A 350 6.15 26.10 0.69
CA LYS A 350 7.07 26.27 1.84
C LYS A 350 6.91 25.23 2.94
N VAL A 351 6.47 24.04 2.58
CA VAL A 351 6.35 22.87 3.50
C VAL A 351 7.72 22.20 3.66
N ILE A 352 8.52 22.23 2.60
CA ILE A 352 9.95 21.86 2.59
C ILE A 352 10.75 23.02 1.97
N GLU A 353 12.04 23.09 2.26
CA GLU A 353 12.89 24.21 1.84
C GLU A 353 13.05 24.25 0.31
N LYS A 354 13.28 23.10 -0.31
CA LYS A 354 13.49 22.96 -1.76
C LYS A 354 12.93 21.62 -2.25
N PRO A 355 12.55 21.51 -3.53
CA PRO A 355 12.10 20.23 -4.09
C PRO A 355 13.23 19.22 -4.08
N LEU A 356 12.86 17.94 -4.02
CA LEU A 356 13.81 16.85 -4.22
C LEU A 356 14.40 16.91 -5.62
N GLN A 357 15.66 16.52 -5.74
CA GLN A 357 16.28 16.25 -7.03
C GLN A 357 15.86 14.87 -7.52
N TRP A 358 15.80 14.69 -8.84
CA TRP A 358 15.47 13.38 -9.42
C TRP A 358 16.41 12.27 -8.94
N SER A 359 17.69 12.56 -8.76
CA SER A 359 18.67 11.63 -8.19
C SER A 359 18.28 11.18 -6.78
N GLN A 360 17.83 12.08 -5.91
CA GLN A 360 17.40 11.74 -4.55
C GLN A 360 16.18 10.79 -4.54
N VAL A 361 15.24 11.03 -5.48
CA VAL A 361 14.09 10.13 -5.62
C VAL A 361 14.52 8.76 -6.12
N LYS A 362 15.41 8.69 -7.11
CA LYS A 362 15.99 7.42 -7.59
C LYS A 362 16.75 6.70 -6.48
N ASP A 363 17.55 7.40 -5.69
CA ASP A 363 18.32 6.83 -4.59
C ASP A 363 17.44 6.17 -3.54
N ALA A 364 16.21 6.68 -3.34
CA ALA A 364 15.25 6.06 -2.43
C ALA A 364 14.80 4.64 -2.86
N PHE A 365 15.02 4.27 -4.13
CA PHE A 365 14.76 2.93 -4.65
C PHE A 365 16.04 2.10 -4.86
N SER A 366 17.22 2.72 -4.79
CA SER A 366 18.48 2.07 -5.20
C SER A 366 18.81 0.79 -4.41
N ARG A 367 18.56 0.82 -3.09
CA ARG A 367 18.79 -0.34 -2.21
C ARG A 367 17.80 -1.47 -2.45
N THR A 368 16.60 -1.13 -2.87
CA THR A 368 15.47 -2.07 -2.97
C THR A 368 15.26 -2.63 -4.37
N ALA A 369 15.70 -1.92 -5.41
CA ALA A 369 15.58 -2.35 -6.80
C ALA A 369 16.07 -3.79 -7.06
N PRO A 370 17.27 -4.22 -6.61
CA PRO A 370 17.72 -5.60 -6.80
C PRO A 370 16.88 -6.61 -6.00
N LEU A 371 16.38 -6.24 -4.83
CA LEU A 371 15.54 -7.10 -3.98
C LEU A 371 14.14 -7.27 -4.58
N ILE A 372 13.59 -6.20 -5.15
CA ILE A 372 12.31 -6.23 -5.84
C ILE A 372 12.41 -7.14 -7.08
N ARG A 373 13.49 -7.00 -7.86
CA ARG A 373 13.75 -7.90 -8.98
C ARG A 373 13.87 -9.35 -8.53
N GLN A 374 14.59 -9.63 -7.45
CA GLN A 374 14.71 -10.98 -6.89
C GLN A 374 13.34 -11.55 -6.48
N ALA A 375 12.49 -10.74 -5.81
CA ALA A 375 11.14 -11.16 -5.43
C ALA A 375 10.29 -11.47 -6.67
N TYR A 376 10.34 -10.61 -7.67
CA TYR A 376 9.65 -10.77 -8.95
C TYR A 376 10.03 -12.09 -9.65
N GLU A 377 11.32 -12.36 -9.80
CA GLU A 377 11.83 -13.57 -10.43
C GLU A 377 11.48 -14.85 -9.63
N ARG A 378 11.52 -14.78 -8.29
CA ARG A 378 11.16 -15.92 -7.42
C ARG A 378 9.67 -16.26 -7.45
N LEU A 379 8.80 -15.32 -7.71
CA LEU A 379 7.38 -15.57 -7.92
C LEU A 379 7.07 -16.16 -9.30
N GLY A 380 8.10 -16.46 -10.11
CA GLY A 380 7.96 -17.05 -11.43
C GLY A 380 7.46 -16.08 -12.50
N SER A 381 7.39 -14.80 -12.18
CA SER A 381 7.07 -13.76 -13.14
C SER A 381 8.25 -13.58 -14.08
N LYS A 382 7.99 -13.61 -15.38
CA LYS A 382 9.01 -13.31 -16.38
C LYS A 382 8.84 -11.86 -16.82
N PRO A 383 9.90 -11.04 -16.81
CA PRO A 383 9.79 -9.66 -17.24
C PRO A 383 9.34 -9.61 -18.70
N GLY A 384 8.07 -9.43 -18.94
CA GLY A 384 7.50 -9.06 -20.22
C GLY A 384 7.38 -7.54 -20.26
N ASN A 385 7.90 -6.87 -21.28
CA ASN A 385 7.77 -5.42 -21.42
C ASN A 385 6.31 -4.95 -21.54
N SER A 386 5.38 -5.85 -21.90
CA SER A 386 3.97 -5.55 -22.11
C SER A 386 3.21 -5.21 -20.83
N GLU A 387 3.59 -5.76 -19.68
CA GLU A 387 2.95 -5.48 -18.39
C GLU A 387 3.14 -4.02 -17.97
N PHE A 388 4.30 -3.45 -18.25
CA PHE A 388 4.69 -2.10 -17.85
C PHE A 388 4.44 -1.03 -18.92
N THR A 389 3.89 -1.42 -20.06
CA THR A 389 3.59 -0.53 -21.20
C THR A 389 2.12 -0.49 -21.56
N ARG A 390 1.24 -1.07 -20.74
CA ARG A 390 -0.19 -0.97 -20.93
C ARG A 390 -0.62 0.49 -20.98
N THR A 391 -1.37 0.83 -22.02
CA THR A 391 -1.82 2.21 -22.28
C THR A 391 -3.26 2.46 -21.83
N ASP A 392 -4.00 1.39 -21.52
CA ASP A 392 -5.36 1.43 -20.99
C ASP A 392 -5.43 2.00 -19.55
N VAL A 393 -4.33 1.92 -18.82
CA VAL A 393 -4.16 2.56 -17.51
C VAL A 393 -2.85 3.34 -17.56
N ALA A 394 -2.90 4.67 -17.65
CA ALA A 394 -1.70 5.52 -17.75
C ALA A 394 -0.77 5.37 -16.55
N ASP A 395 -1.34 4.98 -15.40
CA ASP A 395 -0.66 4.65 -14.17
C ASP A 395 0.34 3.49 -14.28
N LEU A 396 0.16 2.61 -15.26
CA LEU A 396 1.04 1.48 -15.52
C LEU A 396 2.18 1.80 -16.47
N ARG A 397 2.30 3.05 -16.92
CA ARG A 397 3.39 3.48 -17.78
C ARG A 397 4.66 3.69 -16.96
N GLY A 398 5.76 3.38 -17.58
CA GLY A 398 7.08 3.62 -17.03
C GLY A 398 7.87 2.34 -16.84
N ARG A 399 9.17 2.50 -16.80
CA ARG A 399 10.10 1.39 -16.65
C ARG A 399 10.03 0.85 -15.23
N PRO A 400 10.08 -0.48 -15.06
CA PRO A 400 10.10 -1.07 -13.73
C PRO A 400 11.35 -0.67 -12.94
N VAL A 401 11.27 -0.76 -11.63
CA VAL A 401 12.33 -0.30 -10.72
C VAL A 401 13.68 -0.99 -10.93
N TRP A 402 13.73 -2.21 -11.43
CA TRP A 402 15.00 -2.88 -11.76
C TRP A 402 15.68 -2.36 -13.02
N GLU A 403 15.06 -1.39 -13.71
CA GLU A 403 15.67 -0.58 -14.78
C GLU A 403 15.95 0.85 -14.31
N LEU A 404 16.21 1.02 -13.03
CA LEU A 404 16.40 2.31 -12.36
C LEU A 404 17.45 3.21 -13.02
N ASP A 405 18.50 2.61 -13.59
CA ASP A 405 19.54 3.30 -14.36
C ASP A 405 18.98 4.04 -15.58
N LYS A 406 17.94 3.49 -16.20
CA LYS A 406 17.28 4.04 -17.38
C LYS A 406 16.15 5.01 -17.09
N TRP A 407 15.81 5.22 -15.81
CA TRP A 407 14.74 6.12 -15.41
C TRP A 407 15.07 7.58 -15.76
N SER A 408 14.10 8.28 -16.31
CA SER A 408 14.19 9.69 -16.70
C SER A 408 13.18 10.53 -15.92
N GLU A 409 13.55 11.76 -15.57
CA GLU A 409 12.62 12.72 -14.98
C GLU A 409 11.51 13.11 -15.96
N ARG A 410 11.81 13.12 -17.25
CA ARG A 410 10.88 13.46 -18.34
C ARG A 410 10.40 12.19 -19.03
N SER A 411 9.10 12.13 -19.27
CA SER A 411 8.46 11.06 -20.05
C SER A 411 8.76 11.18 -21.53
#